data_707d48dad946bead98070a6ecd388689
#
_entry.id   707d48dad946bead98070a6ecd388689
#
_cell.length_a   1.000
_cell.length_b   1.000
_cell.length_c   1.000
_cell.angle_alpha   90.00
_cell.angle_beta   90.00
_cell.angle_gamma   90.00
#
_symmetry.space_group_name_H-M   'P 1'
#
loop_
_entity.id
_entity.type
_entity.pdbx_description
1 polymer ?
#
loop_
_entity_poly.entity_id
_entity_poly.type
_entity_poly.pdbx_seq_one_letter_code
_entity_poly.pdbx_strand_id
1 'polypeptide(L)'
;MVGCSIKGRFILGRLKDKVAVITGGASGIGESTVKLFIEEGARVAFSDQDGQRGIALSKEIKSTGSDVLFVEAKMELEDQAVSFVQRAADHFGQLDILVNNVAIRMFQTVVEASQESWDRILSVNVKSYAFCSKAAIPLMQKQGGSIINIASNNAFIAGINTVQYDTTKAAITGLTRGMARSYSEAGIRVNAVCPGPTFTPFHMQLAKKSGIKEEEFKEEFARPLMLKRPGTPEEIAACILFLASDESSFVTGSFLFADGGQTAM
;
A
#
# COMPACT_ATOMS: atom_id res chain seq x y z
N MET A 1 -9.44 -44.03 5.58
CA MET A 1 -9.86 -42.60 5.54
C MET A 1 -9.18 -41.90 6.68
N VAL A 2 -8.06 -41.24 6.43
CA VAL A 2 -7.34 -40.45 7.43
C VAL A 2 -7.78 -39.00 7.24
N GLY A 3 -8.63 -38.52 8.15
CA GLY A 3 -9.07 -37.14 8.14
C GLY A 3 -7.93 -36.21 8.53
N CYS A 4 -7.36 -35.50 7.56
CA CYS A 4 -6.42 -34.42 7.79
C CYS A 4 -7.21 -33.21 8.30
N SER A 5 -7.34 -33.07 9.62
CA SER A 5 -7.87 -31.88 10.25
C SER A 5 -6.78 -30.83 10.28
N ILE A 6 -6.73 -29.97 9.27
CA ILE A 6 -5.96 -28.72 9.33
C ILE A 6 -6.75 -27.77 10.24
N LYS A 7 -6.50 -27.88 11.56
CA LYS A 7 -6.87 -26.80 12.48
C LYS A 7 -6.05 -25.59 12.08
N GLY A 8 -6.70 -24.60 11.46
CA GLY A 8 -6.10 -23.31 11.13
C GLY A 8 -5.52 -22.68 12.40
N ARG A 9 -4.23 -22.78 12.57
CA ARG A 9 -3.48 -22.03 13.56
C ARG A 9 -3.38 -20.63 12.98
N PHE A 10 -4.30 -19.74 13.33
CA PHE A 10 -4.06 -18.31 13.13
C PHE A 10 -2.81 -17.98 13.97
N ILE A 11 -1.70 -17.80 13.31
CA ILE A 11 -0.48 -17.29 13.94
C ILE A 11 -0.71 -15.79 14.09
N LEU A 12 -1.33 -15.38 15.20
CA LEU A 12 -1.35 -13.98 15.61
C LEU A 12 0.08 -13.57 15.95
N GLY A 13 0.44 -12.33 15.60
CA GLY A 13 1.74 -11.79 15.91
C GLY A 13 2.82 -12.02 14.84
N ARG A 14 2.41 -12.17 13.55
CA ARG A 14 3.35 -12.27 12.41
C ARG A 14 4.32 -11.11 12.28
N LEU A 15 3.96 -9.93 12.85
CA LEU A 15 4.79 -8.73 12.89
C LEU A 15 5.19 -8.34 14.31
N LYS A 16 5.18 -9.30 15.25
CA LYS A 16 5.54 -9.03 16.64
C LYS A 16 6.92 -8.37 16.72
N ASP A 17 6.99 -7.29 17.50
CA ASP A 17 8.19 -6.46 17.73
C ASP A 17 8.74 -5.74 16.48
N LYS A 18 8.11 -5.85 15.33
CA LYS A 18 8.47 -5.10 14.11
C LYS A 18 7.96 -3.66 14.16
N VAL A 19 8.68 -2.78 13.49
CA VAL A 19 8.28 -1.38 13.27
C VAL A 19 7.95 -1.19 11.80
N ALA A 20 6.74 -0.70 11.52
CA ALA A 20 6.25 -0.44 10.17
C ALA A 20 5.94 1.03 9.95
N VAL A 21 6.34 1.53 8.79
CA VAL A 21 5.98 2.85 8.25
C VAL A 21 5.03 2.67 7.08
N ILE A 22 3.87 3.35 7.12
CA ILE A 22 2.81 3.22 6.11
C ILE A 22 2.41 4.61 5.61
N THR A 23 2.51 4.86 4.30
CA THR A 23 2.07 6.12 3.68
C THR A 23 0.62 6.05 3.23
N GLY A 24 -0.15 7.16 3.37
CA GLY A 24 -1.57 7.18 3.03
C GLY A 24 -2.40 6.26 3.93
N GLY A 25 -2.10 6.27 5.23
CA GLY A 25 -2.63 5.32 6.21
C GLY A 25 -3.98 5.69 6.83
N ALA A 26 -4.58 6.83 6.50
CA ALA A 26 -5.82 7.29 7.14
C ALA A 26 -7.10 6.86 6.41
N SER A 27 -6.99 6.09 5.32
CA SER A 27 -8.17 5.62 4.57
C SER A 27 -7.90 4.38 3.72
N GLY A 28 -8.95 3.62 3.40
CA GLY A 28 -8.93 2.53 2.44
C GLY A 28 -7.89 1.45 2.73
N ILE A 29 -7.09 1.06 1.73
CA ILE A 29 -6.08 0.01 1.85
C ILE A 29 -5.04 0.38 2.93
N GLY A 30 -4.62 1.65 3.00
CA GLY A 30 -3.68 2.11 4.01
C GLY A 30 -4.21 1.95 5.43
N GLU A 31 -5.45 2.38 5.70
CA GLU A 31 -6.09 2.24 7.01
C GLU A 31 -6.24 0.77 7.42
N SER A 32 -6.74 -0.10 6.51
CA SER A 32 -6.85 -1.54 6.78
C SER A 32 -5.48 -2.17 7.04
N THR A 33 -4.42 -1.70 6.34
CA THR A 33 -3.04 -2.16 6.60
C THR A 33 -2.55 -1.72 7.97
N VAL A 34 -2.79 -0.46 8.37
CA VAL A 34 -2.43 0.05 9.72
C VAL A 34 -3.08 -0.80 10.80
N LYS A 35 -4.41 -1.02 10.70
CA LYS A 35 -5.17 -1.81 11.69
C LYS A 35 -4.65 -3.25 11.76
N LEU A 36 -4.51 -3.91 10.61
CA LEU A 36 -4.05 -5.30 10.55
C LEU A 36 -2.61 -5.46 11.09
N PHE A 37 -1.70 -4.53 10.79
CA PHE A 37 -0.33 -4.63 11.28
C PHE A 37 -0.25 -4.47 12.79
N ILE A 38 -1.09 -3.63 13.39
CA ILE A 38 -1.19 -3.49 14.84
C ILE A 38 -1.76 -4.77 15.47
N GLU A 39 -2.80 -5.35 14.90
CA GLU A 39 -3.37 -6.64 15.32
C GLU A 39 -2.34 -7.78 15.28
N GLU A 40 -1.40 -7.71 14.33
CA GLU A 40 -0.30 -8.66 14.18
C GLU A 40 0.95 -8.30 15.00
N GLY A 41 0.84 -7.31 15.91
CA GLY A 41 1.85 -6.99 16.91
C GLY A 41 2.92 -6.01 16.48
N ALA A 42 2.76 -5.32 15.34
CA ALA A 42 3.68 -4.26 14.93
C ALA A 42 3.44 -2.95 15.68
N ARG A 43 4.51 -2.18 15.87
CA ARG A 43 4.45 -0.74 16.17
C ARG A 43 4.38 0.00 14.85
N VAL A 44 3.39 0.87 14.67
CA VAL A 44 3.09 1.47 13.37
C VAL A 44 3.21 2.98 13.40
N ALA A 45 3.99 3.55 12.47
CA ALA A 45 3.88 4.95 12.09
C ALA A 45 3.13 5.03 10.76
N PHE A 46 2.16 5.93 10.66
CA PHE A 46 1.49 6.21 9.40
C PHE A 46 1.38 7.70 9.12
N SER A 47 1.35 8.04 7.84
CA SER A 47 1.15 9.41 7.37
C SER A 47 -0.06 9.52 6.47
N ASP A 48 -0.67 10.68 6.47
CA ASP A 48 -1.69 11.09 5.52
C ASP A 48 -1.70 12.62 5.40
N GLN A 49 -2.20 13.16 4.28
CA GLN A 49 -2.47 14.59 4.15
C GLN A 49 -3.78 15.03 4.83
N ASP A 50 -4.68 14.07 5.10
CA ASP A 50 -5.92 14.29 5.85
C ASP A 50 -5.65 14.19 7.36
N GLY A 51 -5.25 15.33 7.95
CA GLY A 51 -4.92 15.40 9.37
C GLY A 51 -6.09 15.02 10.28
N GLN A 52 -7.33 15.34 9.89
CA GLN A 52 -8.50 15.04 10.72
C GLN A 52 -8.73 13.52 10.81
N ARG A 53 -8.72 12.83 9.68
CA ARG A 53 -8.85 11.36 9.65
C ARG A 53 -7.68 10.68 10.35
N GLY A 54 -6.46 11.14 10.09
CA GLY A 54 -5.28 10.56 10.72
C GLY A 54 -5.28 10.70 12.24
N ILE A 55 -5.66 11.85 12.78
CA ILE A 55 -5.83 12.07 14.23
C ILE A 55 -6.93 11.18 14.80
N ALA A 56 -8.08 11.05 14.10
CA ALA A 56 -9.18 10.23 14.56
C ALA A 56 -8.77 8.74 14.63
N LEU A 57 -8.15 8.21 13.59
CA LEU A 57 -7.65 6.83 13.56
C LEU A 57 -6.57 6.60 14.63
N SER A 58 -5.64 7.53 14.79
CA SER A 58 -4.61 7.42 15.85
C SER A 58 -5.21 7.37 17.25
N LYS A 59 -6.28 8.15 17.51
CA LYS A 59 -7.00 8.10 18.80
C LYS A 59 -7.73 6.79 19.02
N GLU A 60 -8.42 6.29 17.98
CA GLU A 60 -9.08 4.98 18.00
C GLU A 60 -8.10 3.88 18.39
N ILE A 61 -6.95 3.80 17.69
CA ILE A 61 -5.93 2.79 17.94
C ILE A 61 -5.32 2.92 19.34
N LYS A 62 -4.97 4.13 19.78
CA LYS A 62 -4.41 4.35 21.12
C LYS A 62 -5.37 3.97 22.24
N SER A 63 -6.68 4.05 21.99
CA SER A 63 -7.68 3.61 22.98
C SER A 63 -7.66 2.10 23.24
N THR A 64 -7.07 1.30 22.33
CA THR A 64 -6.85 -0.15 22.52
C THR A 64 -5.55 -0.47 23.26
N GLY A 65 -4.76 0.54 23.65
CA GLY A 65 -3.44 0.35 24.28
C GLY A 65 -2.29 0.15 23.31
N SER A 66 -2.54 0.26 22.02
CA SER A 66 -1.50 0.07 20.98
C SER A 66 -0.67 1.34 20.76
N ASP A 67 0.63 1.16 20.51
CA ASP A 67 1.54 2.26 20.22
C ASP A 67 1.53 2.60 18.71
N VAL A 68 1.07 3.81 18.39
CA VAL A 68 0.95 4.28 17.02
C VAL A 68 1.37 5.75 16.90
N LEU A 69 2.13 6.08 15.85
CA LEU A 69 2.53 7.43 15.50
C LEU A 69 1.81 7.89 14.23
N PHE A 70 1.02 8.95 14.31
CA PHE A 70 0.49 9.65 13.15
C PHE A 70 1.30 10.91 12.84
N VAL A 71 1.60 11.13 11.55
CA VAL A 71 2.24 12.36 11.04
C VAL A 71 1.43 12.89 9.86
N GLU A 72 0.86 14.08 10.00
CA GLU A 72 0.28 14.77 8.86
C GLU A 72 1.40 15.23 7.92
N ALA A 73 1.38 14.75 6.68
CA ALA A 73 2.42 15.05 5.70
C ALA A 73 1.97 14.77 4.27
N LYS A 74 2.56 15.49 3.32
CA LYS A 74 2.41 15.32 1.87
C LYS A 74 3.62 14.60 1.33
N MET A 75 3.43 13.36 0.91
CA MET A 75 4.54 12.49 0.50
C MET A 75 5.20 12.88 -0.83
N GLU A 76 4.56 13.72 -1.64
CA GLU A 76 5.14 14.31 -2.84
C GLU A 76 6.24 15.34 -2.54
N LEU A 77 6.34 15.82 -1.31
CA LEU A 77 7.40 16.72 -0.83
C LEU A 77 8.50 15.89 -0.17
N GLU A 78 9.69 15.93 -0.75
CA GLU A 78 10.82 15.10 -0.33
C GLU A 78 11.19 15.29 1.14
N ASP A 79 11.24 16.55 1.60
CA ASP A 79 11.54 16.92 2.98
C ASP A 79 10.55 16.31 3.96
N GLN A 80 9.25 16.33 3.64
CA GLN A 80 8.22 15.75 4.48
C GLN A 80 8.26 14.21 4.47
N ALA A 81 8.47 13.61 3.31
CA ALA A 81 8.59 12.16 3.18
C ALA A 81 9.80 11.62 3.98
N VAL A 82 10.96 12.26 3.83
CA VAL A 82 12.19 11.91 4.59
C VAL A 82 11.99 12.15 6.09
N SER A 83 11.45 13.30 6.47
CA SER A 83 11.18 13.64 7.87
C SER A 83 10.21 12.65 8.54
N PHE A 84 9.16 12.22 7.82
CA PHE A 84 8.22 11.24 8.35
C PHE A 84 8.90 9.91 8.68
N VAL A 85 9.67 9.37 7.74
CA VAL A 85 10.38 8.09 7.95
C VAL A 85 11.39 8.20 9.09
N GLN A 86 12.15 9.30 9.16
CA GLN A 86 13.12 9.53 10.23
C GLN A 86 12.43 9.63 11.60
N ARG A 87 11.35 10.42 11.71
CA ARG A 87 10.58 10.55 12.95
C ARG A 87 10.01 9.21 13.43
N ALA A 88 9.60 8.35 12.52
CA ALA A 88 9.13 7.01 12.88
C ALA A 88 10.26 6.16 13.46
N ALA A 89 11.44 6.18 12.83
CA ALA A 89 12.61 5.45 13.30
C ALA A 89 13.10 5.99 14.65
N ASP A 90 13.14 7.31 14.84
CA ASP A 90 13.54 7.94 16.10
C ASP A 90 12.55 7.61 17.24
N HIS A 91 11.25 7.57 16.94
CA HIS A 91 10.20 7.28 17.93
C HIS A 91 10.24 5.82 18.41
N PHE A 92 10.46 4.87 17.51
CA PHE A 92 10.41 3.43 17.81
C PHE A 92 11.79 2.78 17.99
N GLY A 93 12.86 3.48 17.63
CA GLY A 93 14.25 2.99 17.74
C GLY A 93 14.72 2.07 16.63
N GLN A 94 13.85 1.71 15.66
CA GLN A 94 14.16 0.84 14.52
C GLN A 94 13.19 1.07 13.36
N LEU A 95 13.47 0.44 12.20
CA LEU A 95 12.56 0.38 11.06
C LEU A 95 12.75 -0.95 10.33
N ASP A 96 11.70 -1.77 10.27
CA ASP A 96 11.71 -3.10 9.63
C ASP A 96 10.92 -3.13 8.33
N ILE A 97 9.84 -2.35 8.25
CA ILE A 97 8.87 -2.44 7.16
C ILE A 97 8.52 -1.03 6.65
N LEU A 98 8.56 -0.86 5.33
CA LEU A 98 8.00 0.31 4.64
C LEU A 98 6.89 -0.10 3.69
N VAL A 99 5.70 0.46 3.84
CA VAL A 99 4.60 0.32 2.90
C VAL A 99 4.36 1.65 2.18
N ASN A 100 4.76 1.72 0.93
CA ASN A 100 4.48 2.82 0.03
C ASN A 100 3.10 2.62 -0.59
N ASN A 101 2.09 3.33 -0.07
CA ASN A 101 0.69 3.13 -0.48
C ASN A 101 0.04 4.40 -1.05
N VAL A 102 0.54 5.60 -0.71
CA VAL A 102 -0.07 6.85 -1.16
C VAL A 102 -0.20 6.90 -2.69
N ALA A 103 -1.36 7.28 -3.20
CA ALA A 103 -1.58 7.49 -4.62
C ALA A 103 -2.77 8.41 -4.90
N ILE A 104 -2.72 9.09 -6.03
CA ILE A 104 -3.87 9.76 -6.63
C ILE A 104 -4.21 9.11 -7.97
N ARG A 105 -5.45 9.26 -8.40
CA ARG A 105 -5.93 8.79 -9.70
C ARG A 105 -6.49 9.97 -10.48
N MET A 106 -6.12 10.06 -11.75
CA MET A 106 -6.65 11.04 -12.69
C MET A 106 -7.31 10.31 -13.86
N PHE A 107 -8.45 10.83 -14.30
CA PHE A 107 -9.21 10.29 -15.41
C PHE A 107 -9.09 11.26 -16.58
N GLN A 108 -8.04 11.12 -17.37
CA GLN A 108 -7.72 11.96 -18.53
C GLN A 108 -7.12 11.10 -19.63
N THR A 109 -7.46 11.41 -20.86
CA THR A 109 -6.76 10.89 -22.04
C THR A 109 -5.37 11.56 -22.16
N VAL A 110 -4.50 11.03 -23.02
CA VAL A 110 -3.18 11.64 -23.26
C VAL A 110 -3.30 13.05 -23.86
N VAL A 111 -4.36 13.32 -24.59
CA VAL A 111 -4.61 14.64 -25.21
C VAL A 111 -5.07 15.68 -24.19
N GLU A 112 -5.82 15.28 -23.19
CA GLU A 112 -6.34 16.16 -22.13
C GLU A 112 -5.33 16.40 -21.01
N ALA A 113 -4.37 15.51 -20.85
CA ALA A 113 -3.42 15.54 -19.75
C ALA A 113 -2.42 16.70 -19.91
N SER A 114 -2.52 17.71 -19.03
CA SER A 114 -1.58 18.84 -19.00
C SER A 114 -0.25 18.46 -18.34
N GLN A 115 0.78 19.25 -18.59
CA GLN A 115 2.08 19.13 -17.91
C GLN A 115 1.89 19.14 -16.38
N GLU A 116 1.11 20.07 -15.86
CA GLU A 116 0.85 20.18 -14.41
C GLU A 116 0.23 18.89 -13.84
N SER A 117 -0.73 18.30 -14.56
CA SER A 117 -1.36 17.04 -14.14
C SER A 117 -0.36 15.87 -14.16
N TRP A 118 0.53 15.82 -15.16
CA TRP A 118 1.64 14.87 -15.21
C TRP A 118 2.61 15.05 -14.05
N ASP A 119 3.06 16.26 -13.81
CA ASP A 119 4.01 16.57 -12.73
C ASP A 119 3.43 16.19 -11.37
N ARG A 120 2.16 16.48 -11.15
CA ARG A 120 1.47 16.15 -9.91
C ARG A 120 1.35 14.64 -9.69
N ILE A 121 0.84 13.89 -10.69
CA ILE A 121 0.64 12.44 -10.51
C ILE A 121 1.96 11.69 -10.38
N LEU A 122 3.00 12.09 -11.12
CA LEU A 122 4.34 11.53 -10.99
C LEU A 122 4.95 11.84 -9.61
N SER A 123 4.76 13.05 -9.10
CA SER A 123 5.26 13.43 -7.77
C SER A 123 4.60 12.60 -6.67
N VAL A 124 3.27 12.45 -6.71
CA VAL A 124 2.55 11.70 -5.69
C VAL A 124 2.75 10.20 -5.83
N ASN A 125 2.62 9.62 -7.04
CA ASN A 125 2.55 8.17 -7.20
C ASN A 125 3.92 7.50 -7.39
N VAL A 126 4.97 8.26 -7.78
CA VAL A 126 6.29 7.68 -8.08
C VAL A 126 7.37 8.26 -7.18
N LYS A 127 7.54 9.59 -7.18
CA LYS A 127 8.63 10.22 -6.42
C LYS A 127 8.47 9.99 -4.92
N SER A 128 7.25 10.03 -4.39
CA SER A 128 7.00 9.75 -2.97
C SER A 128 7.54 8.39 -2.52
N TYR A 129 7.37 7.35 -3.36
CA TYR A 129 7.89 6.00 -3.08
C TYR A 129 9.42 5.99 -3.06
N ALA A 130 10.03 6.71 -4.00
CA ALA A 130 11.47 6.87 -4.05
C ALA A 130 12.00 7.64 -2.81
N PHE A 131 11.34 8.73 -2.40
CA PHE A 131 11.75 9.54 -1.24
C PHE A 131 11.63 8.77 0.08
N CYS A 132 10.50 8.08 0.31
CA CYS A 132 10.34 7.25 1.50
C CYS A 132 11.38 6.11 1.53
N SER A 133 11.60 5.45 0.37
CA SER A 133 12.59 4.38 0.28
C SER A 133 14.02 4.89 0.47
N LYS A 134 14.36 6.08 -0.06
CA LYS A 134 15.64 6.74 0.16
C LYS A 134 15.93 6.95 1.64
N ALA A 135 14.92 7.32 2.43
CA ALA A 135 15.07 7.51 3.88
C ALA A 135 15.10 6.16 4.63
N ALA A 136 14.29 5.18 4.22
CA ALA A 136 14.15 3.91 4.92
C ALA A 136 15.34 2.96 4.73
N ILE A 137 15.89 2.87 3.52
CA ILE A 137 16.95 1.91 3.18
C ILE A 137 18.18 2.03 4.09
N PRO A 138 18.75 3.21 4.36
CA PRO A 138 19.89 3.35 5.27
C PRO A 138 19.59 2.85 6.69
N LEU A 139 18.36 3.00 7.16
CA LEU A 139 17.91 2.55 8.49
C LEU A 139 17.76 1.03 8.55
N MET A 140 17.44 0.38 7.42
CA MET A 140 17.26 -1.07 7.31
C MET A 140 18.57 -1.82 7.00
N GLN A 141 19.61 -1.18 6.47
CA GLN A 141 20.80 -1.86 5.93
C GLN A 141 21.53 -2.77 6.92
N LYS A 142 21.42 -2.52 8.21
CA LYS A 142 22.13 -3.32 9.22
C LYS A 142 21.41 -4.61 9.63
N GLN A 143 20.09 -4.64 9.48
CA GLN A 143 19.24 -5.73 10.00
C GLN A 143 18.35 -6.38 8.92
N GLY A 144 18.41 -5.85 7.71
CA GLY A 144 17.46 -6.21 6.67
C GLY A 144 16.12 -5.52 6.85
N GLY A 145 15.14 -5.88 6.01
CA GLY A 145 13.79 -5.33 6.09
C GLY A 145 12.93 -5.71 4.90
N SER A 146 11.70 -5.19 4.89
CA SER A 146 10.76 -5.40 3.78
C SER A 146 10.16 -4.08 3.31
N ILE A 147 10.25 -3.80 2.01
CA ILE A 147 9.60 -2.66 1.35
C ILE A 147 8.50 -3.19 0.45
N ILE A 148 7.27 -2.74 0.68
CA ILE A 148 6.10 -3.12 -0.08
C ILE A 148 5.56 -1.90 -0.82
N ASN A 149 5.55 -1.96 -2.14
CA ASN A 149 5.03 -0.91 -3.00
C ASN A 149 3.62 -1.27 -3.47
N ILE A 150 2.66 -0.37 -3.31
CA ILE A 150 1.31 -0.60 -3.85
C ILE A 150 1.27 -0.11 -5.30
N ALA A 151 1.45 -1.06 -6.21
CA ALA A 151 1.29 -0.86 -7.65
C ALA A 151 -0.21 -0.87 -8.03
N SER A 152 -0.56 -1.58 -9.08
CA SER A 152 -1.92 -1.87 -9.54
C SER A 152 -1.84 -2.94 -10.62
N ASN A 153 -2.91 -3.66 -10.86
CA ASN A 153 -3.07 -4.44 -12.08
C ASN A 153 -3.00 -3.56 -13.34
N ASN A 154 -3.36 -2.26 -13.23
CA ASN A 154 -3.19 -1.26 -14.29
C ASN A 154 -1.71 -1.02 -14.69
N ALA A 155 -0.76 -1.55 -13.97
CA ALA A 155 0.63 -1.59 -14.43
C ALA A 155 0.86 -2.60 -15.59
N PHE A 156 -0.10 -3.49 -15.84
CA PHE A 156 -0.01 -4.61 -16.79
C PHE A 156 -1.16 -4.64 -17.79
N ILE A 157 -2.33 -4.12 -17.40
CA ILE A 157 -3.50 -3.95 -18.26
C ILE A 157 -3.93 -2.49 -18.27
N ALA A 158 -4.41 -2.00 -19.42
CA ALA A 158 -4.80 -0.60 -19.53
C ALA A 158 -6.23 -0.35 -19.01
N GLY A 159 -6.41 0.77 -18.33
CA GLY A 159 -7.72 1.34 -18.03
C GLY A 159 -8.18 2.35 -19.09
N ILE A 160 -9.45 2.71 -19.08
CA ILE A 160 -9.98 3.76 -19.96
C ILE A 160 -9.73 5.12 -19.29
N ASN A 161 -9.15 6.06 -20.05
CA ASN A 161 -8.84 7.42 -19.58
C ASN A 161 -7.97 7.49 -18.33
N THR A 162 -7.06 6.51 -18.14
CA THR A 162 -6.18 6.43 -16.98
C THR A 162 -4.69 6.41 -17.34
N VAL A 163 -4.35 6.90 -18.55
CA VAL A 163 -2.97 6.79 -19.09
C VAL A 163 -1.89 7.26 -18.12
N GLN A 164 -2.10 8.36 -17.41
CA GLN A 164 -1.16 8.87 -16.42
C GLN A 164 -1.03 7.92 -15.22
N TYR A 165 -2.17 7.45 -14.69
CA TYR A 165 -2.19 6.51 -13.57
C TYR A 165 -1.51 5.18 -13.94
N ASP A 166 -1.85 4.61 -15.09
CA ASP A 166 -1.29 3.35 -15.59
C ASP A 166 0.23 3.48 -15.76
N THR A 167 0.69 4.61 -16.34
CA THR A 167 2.12 4.93 -16.46
C THR A 167 2.82 4.98 -15.10
N THR A 168 2.21 5.65 -14.09
CA THR A 168 2.82 5.71 -12.76
C THR A 168 2.88 4.33 -12.10
N LYS A 169 1.84 3.51 -12.26
CA LYS A 169 1.81 2.16 -11.67
C LYS A 169 2.77 1.19 -12.38
N ALA A 170 2.97 1.34 -13.69
CA ALA A 170 4.03 0.65 -14.42
C ALA A 170 5.44 1.10 -13.95
N ALA A 171 5.66 2.40 -13.69
CA ALA A 171 6.91 2.89 -13.15
C ALA A 171 7.26 2.26 -11.79
N ILE A 172 6.26 2.00 -10.92
CA ILE A 172 6.47 1.32 -9.63
C ILE A 172 7.01 -0.10 -9.81
N THR A 173 6.65 -0.81 -10.88
CA THR A 173 7.20 -2.16 -11.13
C THR A 173 8.71 -2.11 -11.44
N GLY A 174 9.14 -1.10 -12.20
CA GLY A 174 10.56 -0.84 -12.45
C GLY A 174 11.32 -0.45 -11.18
N LEU A 175 10.75 0.46 -10.38
CA LEU A 175 11.31 0.88 -9.09
C LEU A 175 11.47 -0.33 -8.14
N THR A 176 10.45 -1.17 -8.04
CA THR A 176 10.47 -2.39 -7.20
C THR A 176 11.61 -3.32 -7.57
N ARG A 177 11.76 -3.67 -8.87
CA ARG A 177 12.85 -4.56 -9.33
C ARG A 177 14.22 -3.93 -9.14
N GLY A 178 14.35 -2.64 -9.46
CA GLY A 178 15.62 -1.91 -9.30
C GLY A 178 16.10 -1.89 -7.85
N MET A 179 15.21 -1.58 -6.91
CA MET A 179 15.53 -1.60 -5.49
C MET A 179 15.79 -3.02 -4.98
N ALA A 180 14.98 -4.01 -5.37
CA ALA A 180 15.20 -5.41 -4.98
C ALA A 180 16.60 -5.88 -5.38
N ARG A 181 17.04 -5.59 -6.61
CA ARG A 181 18.38 -5.94 -7.09
C ARG A 181 19.50 -5.21 -6.34
N SER A 182 19.29 -3.92 -6.05
CA SER A 182 20.34 -3.07 -5.47
C SER A 182 20.60 -3.34 -3.97
N TYR A 183 19.57 -3.82 -3.24
CA TYR A 183 19.63 -3.89 -1.78
C TYR A 183 19.45 -5.32 -1.20
N SER A 184 19.40 -6.35 -2.05
CA SER A 184 19.26 -7.74 -1.62
C SER A 184 20.42 -8.22 -0.73
N GLU A 185 21.65 -7.78 -1.00
CA GLU A 185 22.82 -8.13 -0.19
C GLU A 185 22.74 -7.58 1.26
N ALA A 186 21.99 -6.49 1.45
CA ALA A 186 21.69 -5.96 2.78
C ALA A 186 20.51 -6.67 3.47
N GLY A 187 19.98 -7.76 2.89
CA GLY A 187 18.82 -8.46 3.43
C GLY A 187 17.49 -7.70 3.26
N ILE A 188 17.44 -6.67 2.41
CA ILE A 188 16.21 -5.91 2.16
C ILE A 188 15.46 -6.54 1.00
N ARG A 189 14.22 -7.02 1.27
CA ARG A 189 13.30 -7.49 0.25
C ARG A 189 12.44 -6.33 -0.23
N VAL A 190 12.22 -6.25 -1.53
CA VAL A 190 11.35 -5.22 -2.13
C VAL A 190 10.38 -5.89 -3.08
N ASN A 191 9.09 -5.76 -2.80
CA ASN A 191 8.02 -6.37 -3.60
C ASN A 191 6.89 -5.38 -3.87
N ALA A 192 6.00 -5.72 -4.79
CA ALA A 192 4.79 -4.95 -5.01
C ALA A 192 3.53 -5.81 -4.85
N VAL A 193 2.49 -5.23 -4.27
CA VAL A 193 1.11 -5.71 -4.41
C VAL A 193 0.49 -4.99 -5.59
N CYS A 194 -0.24 -5.72 -6.43
CA CYS A 194 -0.96 -5.21 -7.59
C CYS A 194 -2.47 -5.42 -7.39
N PRO A 195 -3.14 -4.51 -6.66
CA PRO A 195 -4.58 -4.59 -6.49
C PRO A 195 -5.32 -4.43 -7.82
N GLY A 196 -6.40 -5.18 -7.96
CA GLY A 196 -7.45 -4.92 -8.95
C GLY A 196 -8.54 -4.01 -8.39
N PRO A 197 -9.74 -4.06 -8.99
CA PRO A 197 -10.91 -3.33 -8.52
C PRO A 197 -11.20 -3.63 -7.04
N THR A 198 -10.84 -2.70 -6.16
CA THR A 198 -11.00 -2.79 -4.71
C THR A 198 -11.96 -1.71 -4.25
N PHE A 199 -13.05 -2.08 -3.59
CA PHE A 199 -14.10 -1.15 -3.18
C PHE A 199 -13.67 -0.41 -1.89
N THR A 200 -13.26 0.84 -2.06
CA THR A 200 -12.72 1.70 -0.99
C THR A 200 -13.66 2.89 -0.75
N PRO A 201 -13.49 3.68 0.33
CA PRO A 201 -14.23 4.92 0.55
C PRO A 201 -14.17 5.90 -0.63
N PHE A 202 -13.09 5.89 -1.41
CA PHE A 202 -13.00 6.67 -2.66
C PHE A 202 -14.07 6.25 -3.68
N HIS A 203 -14.27 4.94 -3.87
CA HIS A 203 -15.27 4.41 -4.81
C HIS A 203 -16.69 4.64 -4.33
N MET A 204 -16.94 4.58 -3.00
CA MET A 204 -18.23 4.95 -2.40
C MET A 204 -18.58 6.42 -2.70
N GLN A 205 -17.61 7.33 -2.55
CA GLN A 205 -17.81 8.74 -2.87
C GLN A 205 -18.04 8.95 -4.38
N LEU A 206 -17.34 8.19 -5.23
CA LEU A 206 -17.50 8.26 -6.68
C LEU A 206 -18.91 7.81 -7.11
N ALA A 207 -19.38 6.66 -6.60
CA ALA A 207 -20.74 6.16 -6.83
C ALA A 207 -21.79 7.21 -6.41
N LYS A 208 -21.64 7.79 -5.21
CA LYS A 208 -22.53 8.84 -4.73
C LYS A 208 -22.53 10.09 -5.60
N LYS A 209 -21.37 10.54 -6.08
CA LYS A 209 -21.27 11.70 -6.98
C LYS A 209 -21.87 11.44 -8.35
N SER A 210 -21.81 10.20 -8.83
CA SER A 210 -22.37 9.79 -10.12
C SER A 210 -23.89 9.51 -10.05
N GLY A 211 -24.49 9.54 -8.85
CA GLY A 211 -25.91 9.22 -8.67
C GLY A 211 -26.26 7.73 -8.88
N ILE A 212 -25.25 6.86 -8.97
CA ILE A 212 -25.41 5.42 -9.14
C ILE A 212 -25.57 4.76 -7.77
N LYS A 213 -26.47 3.78 -7.64
CA LYS A 213 -26.59 3.02 -6.40
C LYS A 213 -25.33 2.20 -6.14
N GLU A 214 -24.95 2.07 -4.87
CA GLU A 214 -23.72 1.39 -4.49
C GLU A 214 -23.66 -0.06 -5.02
N GLU A 215 -24.76 -0.79 -4.96
CA GLU A 215 -24.87 -2.16 -5.46
C GLU A 215 -24.63 -2.24 -6.97
N GLU A 216 -25.25 -1.35 -7.74
CA GLU A 216 -25.09 -1.27 -9.18
C GLU A 216 -23.64 -0.90 -9.56
N PHE A 217 -23.05 0.03 -8.82
CA PHE A 217 -21.63 0.38 -8.99
C PHE A 217 -20.72 -0.81 -8.70
N LYS A 218 -20.98 -1.59 -7.64
CA LYS A 218 -20.23 -2.81 -7.30
C LYS A 218 -20.37 -3.89 -8.38
N GLU A 219 -21.56 -4.08 -8.94
CA GLU A 219 -21.80 -5.03 -10.02
C GLU A 219 -21.01 -4.66 -11.29
N GLU A 220 -21.04 -3.38 -11.71
CA GLU A 220 -20.23 -2.92 -12.83
C GLU A 220 -18.75 -3.10 -12.58
N PHE A 221 -18.30 -2.77 -11.37
CA PHE A 221 -16.91 -2.89 -10.94
C PHE A 221 -16.42 -4.35 -10.89
N ALA A 222 -17.35 -5.29 -10.62
CA ALA A 222 -17.10 -6.73 -10.58
C ALA A 222 -17.11 -7.42 -11.96
N ARG A 223 -17.76 -6.81 -12.96
CA ARG A 223 -17.98 -7.44 -14.27
C ARG A 223 -16.73 -8.03 -14.93
N PRO A 224 -15.56 -7.32 -14.95
CA PRO A 224 -14.35 -7.83 -15.57
C PRO A 224 -13.58 -8.84 -14.69
N LEU A 225 -14.11 -9.27 -13.53
CA LEU A 225 -13.39 -10.11 -12.58
C LEU A 225 -13.84 -11.58 -12.67
N MET A 226 -12.90 -12.54 -12.54
CA MET A 226 -13.24 -13.96 -12.42
C MET A 226 -14.06 -14.23 -11.16
N LEU A 227 -13.71 -13.59 -10.02
CA LEU A 227 -14.39 -13.78 -8.74
C LEU A 227 -15.76 -13.09 -8.64
N LYS A 228 -16.17 -12.32 -9.68
CA LYS A 228 -17.48 -11.66 -9.79
C LYS A 228 -17.87 -10.78 -8.58
N ARG A 229 -16.90 -10.26 -7.88
CA ARG A 229 -17.04 -9.24 -6.85
C ARG A 229 -15.78 -8.38 -6.77
N PRO A 230 -15.88 -7.11 -6.36
CA PRO A 230 -14.69 -6.32 -6.04
C PRO A 230 -13.97 -6.90 -4.82
N GLY A 231 -12.68 -6.63 -4.72
CA GLY A 231 -11.92 -6.87 -3.50
C GLY A 231 -12.25 -5.85 -2.41
N THR A 232 -11.88 -6.18 -1.16
CA THR A 232 -11.96 -5.25 -0.03
C THR A 232 -10.57 -4.74 0.36
N PRO A 233 -10.48 -3.61 1.05
CA PRO A 233 -9.20 -3.12 1.59
C PRO A 233 -8.48 -4.14 2.48
N GLU A 234 -9.23 -4.93 3.25
CA GLU A 234 -8.71 -5.96 4.15
C GLU A 234 -8.05 -7.11 3.37
N GLU A 235 -8.61 -7.52 2.22
CA GLU A 235 -8.02 -8.55 1.36
C GLU A 235 -6.68 -8.08 0.77
N ILE A 236 -6.57 -6.80 0.44
CA ILE A 236 -5.29 -6.22 -0.02
C ILE A 236 -4.31 -6.10 1.15
N ALA A 237 -4.77 -5.67 2.34
CA ALA A 237 -3.94 -5.59 3.53
C ALA A 237 -3.35 -6.95 3.93
N ALA A 238 -4.10 -8.06 3.75
CA ALA A 238 -3.59 -9.40 3.97
C ALA A 238 -2.44 -9.78 3.02
N CYS A 239 -2.51 -9.35 1.75
CA CYS A 239 -1.41 -9.54 0.80
C CYS A 239 -0.18 -8.71 1.18
N ILE A 240 -0.39 -7.48 1.66
CA ILE A 240 0.69 -6.61 2.16
C ILE A 240 1.34 -7.24 3.39
N LEU A 241 0.55 -7.76 4.32
CA LEU A 241 1.03 -8.44 5.52
C LEU A 241 1.89 -9.67 5.19
N PHE A 242 1.48 -10.51 4.23
CA PHE A 242 2.30 -11.63 3.75
C PHE A 242 3.68 -11.14 3.29
N LEU A 243 3.74 -10.11 2.44
CA LEU A 243 5.01 -9.58 1.94
C LEU A 243 5.84 -8.87 3.03
N ALA A 244 5.21 -8.35 4.07
CA ALA A 244 5.86 -7.72 5.20
C ALA A 244 6.47 -8.74 6.18
N SER A 245 5.86 -9.92 6.30
CA SER A 245 6.24 -10.96 7.27
C SER A 245 7.40 -11.83 6.77
N ASP A 246 7.95 -12.64 7.69
CA ASP A 246 9.00 -13.61 7.39
C ASP A 246 8.50 -14.80 6.56
N GLU A 247 7.17 -14.98 6.41
CA GLU A 247 6.56 -15.97 5.51
C GLU A 247 6.97 -15.76 4.05
N SER A 248 7.31 -14.53 3.67
CA SER A 248 7.80 -14.16 2.35
C SER A 248 9.33 -13.99 2.26
N SER A 249 10.08 -14.66 3.15
CA SER A 249 11.54 -14.52 3.26
C SER A 249 12.31 -14.84 1.97
N PHE A 250 11.74 -15.65 1.07
CA PHE A 250 12.34 -15.97 -0.24
C PHE A 250 11.67 -15.24 -1.41
N VAL A 251 10.93 -14.14 -1.12
CA VAL A 251 10.20 -13.35 -2.13
C VAL A 251 10.80 -11.95 -2.20
N THR A 252 11.42 -11.59 -3.33
CA THR A 252 11.91 -10.25 -3.63
C THR A 252 11.84 -9.96 -5.12
N GLY A 253 11.59 -8.70 -5.50
CA GLY A 253 11.41 -8.27 -6.89
C GLY A 253 10.10 -8.74 -7.53
N SER A 254 9.17 -9.28 -6.76
CA SER A 254 7.94 -9.91 -7.22
C SER A 254 6.74 -8.96 -7.23
N PHE A 255 5.73 -9.34 -8.03
CA PHE A 255 4.44 -8.65 -8.12
C PHE A 255 3.33 -9.63 -7.71
N LEU A 256 2.69 -9.35 -6.58
CA LEU A 256 1.58 -10.15 -6.08
C LEU A 256 0.26 -9.54 -6.56
N PHE A 257 -0.39 -10.19 -7.51
CA PHE A 257 -1.69 -9.77 -8.01
C PHE A 257 -2.79 -10.16 -7.00
N ALA A 258 -3.57 -9.16 -6.58
CA ALA A 258 -4.75 -9.30 -5.74
C ALA A 258 -5.92 -8.62 -6.47
N ASP A 259 -6.33 -9.17 -7.60
CA ASP A 259 -7.17 -8.51 -8.61
C ASP A 259 -8.41 -9.31 -9.04
N GLY A 260 -8.77 -10.34 -8.29
CA GLY A 260 -9.92 -11.19 -8.60
C GLY A 260 -9.81 -11.94 -9.92
N GLY A 261 -8.57 -12.13 -10.42
CA GLY A 261 -8.25 -12.83 -11.66
C GLY A 261 -8.36 -11.96 -12.92
N GLN A 262 -8.44 -10.64 -12.79
CA GLN A 262 -8.61 -9.75 -13.94
C GLN A 262 -7.44 -9.82 -14.94
N THR A 263 -6.21 -9.97 -14.46
CA THR A 263 -5.02 -10.05 -15.32
C THR A 263 -4.71 -11.46 -15.84
N ALA A 264 -5.45 -12.46 -15.39
CA ALA A 264 -5.26 -13.85 -15.79
C ALA A 264 -6.21 -14.32 -16.90
N MET A 265 -7.00 -13.41 -17.46
CA MET A 265 -7.93 -13.66 -18.58
C MET A 265 -7.32 -13.26 -19.91
#